data_35f16db6e4cd84f64bdb60511d3c8d99
#
_entry.id   35f16db6e4cd84f64bdb60511d3c8d99
#
_cell.length_a   1.000
_cell.length_b   1.000
_cell.length_c   1.000
_cell.angle_alpha   90.00
_cell.angle_beta   90.00
_cell.angle_gamma   90.00
#
_symmetry.space_group_name_H-M   'P 1'
#
loop_
_entity.id
_entity.type
_entity.pdbx_description
1 polymer ?
#
loop_
_entity_poly.entity_id
_entity_poly.type
_entity_poly.pdbx_seq_one_letter_code
_entity_poly.pdbx_strand_id
1 'polypeptide(L)'
;IWTTLDSLPILPTAVQAAEKVDNYWIWSDFATKELNKMGYSNAKTVHGAVDDEYFFKLDENERLHLRHSFGINPNDFIIGFVFRNQLRKSVPNLLEGFKIFKNKNPQVPAKLLLHTSFTEGWSIPKLSKEYGIEPQDILTTYLCKSCGSFTVQDYKGEEGPCRACGDPKSIVTTSVGHGIGERQLNQVYNLMDVYCHPFTSGGQEIPIQEAKLTELITLVTNYSCGEEMCKPEANSLPLEWFEYREHGTEFKKASTNPNSIAKQLRKVISIKPKARADMGKKARDWTLK
;
A
#
# COMPACT_ATOMS: atom_id res chain seq x y z
N ILE A 1 5.77 27.30 1.91
CA ILE A 1 6.01 26.15 1.01
C ILE A 1 5.53 24.90 1.72
N TRP A 2 4.82 24.02 1.01
CA TRP A 2 4.42 22.69 1.45
C TRP A 2 5.01 21.65 0.50
N THR A 3 5.84 20.74 1.01
CA THR A 3 6.67 19.84 0.21
C THR A 3 6.86 18.47 0.86
N THR A 4 7.51 17.57 0.16
CA THR A 4 7.91 16.26 0.67
C THR A 4 9.42 16.06 0.51
N LEU A 5 10.02 15.45 1.52
CA LEU A 5 11.41 14.98 1.52
C LEU A 5 11.39 13.53 2.01
N ASP A 6 11.80 12.62 1.16
CA ASP A 6 11.55 11.18 1.39
C ASP A 6 12.82 10.36 1.64
N SER A 7 14.00 10.96 1.47
CA SER A 7 15.30 10.25 1.52
C SER A 7 16.43 11.09 2.10
N LEU A 8 17.48 10.42 2.53
CA LEU A 8 18.70 11.04 3.05
C LEU A 8 19.90 10.81 2.09
N PRO A 9 20.87 11.72 2.05
CA PRO A 9 20.89 13.03 2.74
C PRO A 9 19.89 14.02 2.17
N ILE A 10 19.43 14.99 2.97
CA ILE A 10 18.61 16.08 2.47
C ILE A 10 19.47 16.93 1.53
N LEU A 11 18.94 17.23 0.33
CA LEU A 11 19.67 17.99 -0.68
C LEU A 11 19.91 19.44 -0.24
N PRO A 12 21.08 20.05 -0.57
CA PRO A 12 21.37 21.44 -0.25
C PRO A 12 20.31 22.43 -0.77
N THR A 13 19.69 22.13 -1.91
CA THR A 13 18.62 22.96 -2.49
C THR A 13 17.37 22.99 -1.63
N ALA A 14 17.00 21.87 -0.98
CA ALA A 14 15.88 21.81 -0.05
C ALA A 14 16.19 22.61 1.23
N VAL A 15 17.42 22.53 1.70
CA VAL A 15 17.92 23.32 2.84
C VAL A 15 17.86 24.81 2.53
N GLN A 16 18.39 25.25 1.38
CA GLN A 16 18.34 26.64 0.94
C GLN A 16 16.90 27.16 0.80
N ALA A 17 15.98 26.32 0.37
CA ALA A 17 14.57 26.68 0.34
C ALA A 17 13.98 26.88 1.75
N ALA A 18 14.34 26.02 2.70
CA ALA A 18 13.91 26.13 4.09
C ALA A 18 14.40 27.43 4.75
N GLU A 19 15.64 27.87 4.43
CA GLU A 19 16.23 29.13 4.94
C GLU A 19 15.52 30.39 4.46
N LYS A 20 14.91 30.36 3.28
CA LYS A 20 14.36 31.54 2.59
C LYS A 20 12.88 31.76 2.80
N VAL A 21 12.21 30.89 3.56
CA VAL A 21 10.75 30.96 3.75
C VAL A 21 10.38 30.95 5.23
N ASP A 22 9.37 31.75 5.60
CA ASP A 22 8.89 31.84 6.98
C ASP A 22 8.14 30.55 7.39
N ASN A 23 7.45 29.92 6.45
CA ASN A 23 6.66 28.69 6.66
C ASN A 23 7.14 27.59 5.72
N TYR A 24 7.86 26.63 6.26
CA TYR A 24 8.33 25.45 5.54
C TYR A 24 7.64 24.21 6.10
N TRP A 25 6.61 23.75 5.41
CA TRP A 25 5.76 22.64 5.83
C TRP A 25 6.15 21.37 5.09
N ILE A 26 6.28 20.28 5.80
CA ILE A 26 6.73 19.00 5.29
C ILE A 26 5.71 17.93 5.64
N TRP A 27 5.50 17.00 4.74
CA TRP A 27 4.47 15.98 4.85
C TRP A 27 4.77 14.88 5.88
N SER A 28 6.00 14.78 6.41
CA SER A 28 6.39 13.72 7.35
C SER A 28 7.25 14.22 8.50
N ASP A 29 7.07 13.61 9.67
CA ASP A 29 7.92 13.81 10.86
C ASP A 29 9.38 13.45 10.57
N PHE A 30 9.62 12.41 9.74
CA PHE A 30 10.95 12.00 9.32
C PHE A 30 11.77 13.17 8.74
N ALA A 31 11.21 13.84 7.75
CA ALA A 31 11.91 14.93 7.08
C ALA A 31 12.04 16.18 7.97
N THR A 32 11.01 16.50 8.73
CA THR A 32 11.05 17.61 9.71
C THR A 32 12.14 17.39 10.75
N LYS A 33 12.25 16.18 11.30
CA LYS A 33 13.28 15.80 12.27
C LYS A 33 14.70 15.94 11.69
N GLU A 34 14.89 15.53 10.46
CA GLU A 34 16.20 15.63 9.80
C GLU A 34 16.60 17.09 9.50
N LEU A 35 15.68 17.93 9.04
CA LEU A 35 15.93 19.36 8.88
C LEU A 35 16.22 20.05 10.22
N ASN A 36 15.48 19.74 11.25
CA ASN A 36 15.72 20.31 12.59
C ASN A 36 17.11 19.92 13.14
N LYS A 37 17.58 18.70 12.90
CA LYS A 37 18.96 18.28 13.23
C LYS A 37 20.03 19.12 12.51
N MET A 38 19.70 19.63 11.31
CA MET A 38 20.57 20.51 10.54
C MET A 38 20.49 21.99 10.96
N GLY A 39 19.65 22.31 11.96
CA GLY A 39 19.48 23.68 12.50
C GLY A 39 18.29 24.46 11.95
N TYR A 40 17.43 23.83 11.11
CA TYR A 40 16.26 24.48 10.49
C TYR A 40 15.00 24.28 11.32
N SER A 41 14.85 25.04 12.41
CA SER A 41 13.72 24.93 13.36
C SER A 41 12.40 25.49 12.82
N ASN A 42 12.39 26.20 11.71
CA ASN A 42 11.19 26.71 11.02
C ASN A 42 10.46 25.62 10.23
N ALA A 43 11.10 24.46 10.01
CA ALA A 43 10.46 23.31 9.40
C ALA A 43 9.43 22.68 10.34
N LYS A 44 8.21 22.47 9.87
CA LYS A 44 7.10 21.88 10.63
C LYS A 44 6.41 20.77 9.83
N THR A 45 5.98 19.74 10.52
CA THR A 45 5.16 18.69 9.90
C THR A 45 3.73 19.19 9.70
N VAL A 46 3.23 19.03 8.47
CA VAL A 46 1.81 19.22 8.12
C VAL A 46 1.44 18.06 7.19
N HIS A 47 0.81 17.05 7.74
CA HIS A 47 0.39 15.88 6.98
C HIS A 47 -0.67 16.23 5.93
N GLY A 48 -0.69 15.50 4.82
CA GLY A 48 -1.82 15.51 3.89
C GLY A 48 -3.00 14.76 4.50
N ALA A 49 -4.19 15.27 4.26
CA ALA A 49 -5.44 14.69 4.75
C ALA A 49 -5.99 13.66 3.77
N VAL A 50 -6.74 12.71 4.31
CA VAL A 50 -7.59 11.76 3.57
C VAL A 50 -9.03 11.99 4.03
N ASP A 51 -9.97 11.99 3.10
CA ASP A 51 -11.38 12.15 3.42
C ASP A 51 -11.92 10.85 4.04
N ASP A 52 -12.24 10.90 5.33
CA ASP A 52 -12.71 9.75 6.09
C ASP A 52 -14.19 9.39 5.83
N GLU A 53 -14.94 10.23 5.13
CA GLU A 53 -16.29 9.90 4.64
C GLU A 53 -16.27 8.84 3.53
N TYR A 54 -15.18 8.74 2.79
CA TYR A 54 -15.03 7.74 1.74
C TYR A 54 -14.40 6.43 2.22
N PHE A 55 -13.55 6.50 3.26
CA PHE A 55 -12.79 5.32 3.73
C PHE A 55 -13.25 4.88 5.12
N PHE A 56 -13.97 3.77 5.13
CA PHE A 56 -14.52 3.17 6.35
C PHE A 56 -14.65 1.66 6.19
N LYS A 57 -14.68 0.96 7.31
CA LYS A 57 -14.91 -0.47 7.34
C LYS A 57 -16.39 -0.79 7.11
N LEU A 58 -16.67 -1.67 6.17
CA LEU A 58 -17.99 -2.28 5.99
C LEU A 58 -18.29 -3.24 7.15
N ASP A 59 -19.57 -3.44 7.45
CA ASP A 59 -19.94 -4.52 8.35
C ASP A 59 -19.64 -5.91 7.73
N GLU A 60 -19.64 -6.95 8.55
CA GLU A 60 -19.22 -8.28 8.11
C GLU A 60 -20.15 -8.87 7.03
N ASN A 61 -21.44 -8.60 7.09
CA ASN A 61 -22.39 -9.08 6.09
C ASN A 61 -22.22 -8.37 4.77
N GLU A 62 -22.06 -7.05 4.79
CA GLU A 62 -21.74 -6.23 3.61
C GLU A 62 -20.43 -6.69 2.97
N ARG A 63 -19.40 -6.93 3.77
CA ARG A 63 -18.09 -7.41 3.31
C ARG A 63 -18.19 -8.81 2.68
N LEU A 64 -18.93 -9.73 3.28
CA LEU A 64 -19.15 -11.06 2.71
C LEU A 64 -19.94 -10.99 1.40
N HIS A 65 -20.98 -10.16 1.34
CA HIS A 65 -21.73 -9.93 0.11
C HIS A 65 -20.82 -9.34 -1.00
N LEU A 66 -19.99 -8.38 -0.65
CA LEU A 66 -19.02 -7.78 -1.58
C LEU A 66 -18.03 -8.82 -2.12
N ARG A 67 -17.45 -9.67 -1.26
CA ARG A 67 -16.58 -10.77 -1.69
C ARG A 67 -17.30 -11.73 -2.64
N HIS A 68 -18.52 -12.11 -2.30
CA HIS A 68 -19.34 -13.00 -3.13
C HIS A 68 -19.62 -12.37 -4.51
N SER A 69 -19.93 -11.08 -4.58
CA SER A 69 -20.21 -10.37 -5.85
C SER A 69 -19.02 -10.38 -6.81
N PHE A 70 -17.78 -10.42 -6.30
CA PHE A 70 -16.56 -10.55 -7.09
C PHE A 70 -16.08 -12.01 -7.24
N GLY A 71 -16.82 -13.00 -6.73
CA GLY A 71 -16.42 -14.40 -6.80
C GLY A 71 -15.21 -14.76 -5.93
N ILE A 72 -14.95 -13.97 -4.88
CA ILE A 72 -13.86 -14.21 -3.92
C ILE A 72 -14.38 -15.14 -2.83
N ASN A 73 -13.64 -16.22 -2.53
CA ASN A 73 -14.01 -17.15 -1.48
C ASN A 73 -13.93 -16.44 -0.11
N PRO A 74 -14.98 -16.53 0.75
CA PRO A 74 -14.97 -15.94 2.09
C PRO A 74 -13.78 -16.38 2.96
N ASN A 75 -13.25 -17.59 2.74
CA ASN A 75 -12.13 -18.14 3.49
C ASN A 75 -10.76 -17.72 2.93
N ASP A 76 -10.69 -17.05 1.77
CA ASP A 76 -9.42 -16.57 1.24
C ASP A 76 -8.84 -15.49 2.16
N PHE A 77 -7.54 -15.62 2.47
CA PHE A 77 -6.79 -14.60 3.19
C PHE A 77 -6.18 -13.62 2.19
N ILE A 78 -6.78 -12.44 2.08
CA ILE A 78 -6.43 -11.45 1.07
C ILE A 78 -5.41 -10.44 1.63
N ILE A 79 -4.21 -10.46 1.04
CA ILE A 79 -3.14 -9.49 1.34
C ILE A 79 -3.20 -8.41 0.27
N GLY A 80 -3.52 -7.18 0.66
CA GLY A 80 -3.73 -6.09 -0.27
C GLY A 80 -2.55 -5.13 -0.39
N PHE A 81 -2.40 -4.55 -1.57
CA PHE A 81 -1.50 -3.43 -1.84
C PHE A 81 -2.10 -2.50 -2.90
N VAL A 82 -2.36 -1.26 -2.52
CA VAL A 82 -2.83 -0.18 -3.40
C VAL A 82 -1.66 0.75 -3.68
N PHE A 83 -1.27 0.89 -4.94
CA PHE A 83 -0.08 1.65 -5.28
C PHE A 83 -0.02 2.03 -6.77
N ARG A 84 0.68 3.10 -7.07
CA ARG A 84 1.18 3.33 -8.43
C ARG A 84 2.39 2.43 -8.65
N ASN A 85 2.41 1.65 -9.72
CA ASN A 85 3.51 0.74 -10.03
C ASN A 85 4.78 1.52 -10.41
N GLN A 86 5.59 1.82 -9.41
CA GLN A 86 6.87 2.52 -9.50
C GLN A 86 7.97 1.70 -8.84
N LEU A 87 9.22 1.92 -9.23
CA LEU A 87 10.38 1.18 -8.69
C LEU A 87 10.44 1.24 -7.16
N ARG A 88 10.12 2.40 -6.57
CA ARG A 88 10.15 2.60 -5.12
C ARG A 88 9.13 1.78 -4.32
N LYS A 89 8.17 1.13 -4.97
CA LYS A 89 7.11 0.34 -4.31
C LYS A 89 7.49 -1.11 -4.00
N SER A 90 8.76 -1.47 -4.14
CA SER A 90 9.34 -2.74 -3.68
C SER A 90 8.52 -3.98 -4.06
N VAL A 91 7.92 -4.00 -5.25
CA VAL A 91 7.08 -5.12 -5.71
C VAL A 91 7.83 -6.46 -5.67
N PRO A 92 9.11 -6.57 -6.08
CA PRO A 92 9.85 -7.83 -5.98
C PRO A 92 9.88 -8.37 -4.54
N ASN A 93 10.16 -7.51 -3.55
CA ASN A 93 10.21 -7.90 -2.14
C ASN A 93 8.84 -8.39 -1.61
N LEU A 94 7.74 -7.75 -2.06
CA LEU A 94 6.39 -8.21 -1.73
C LEU A 94 6.11 -9.60 -2.27
N LEU A 95 6.39 -9.82 -3.56
CA LEU A 95 6.13 -11.10 -4.22
C LEU A 95 6.95 -12.23 -3.60
N GLU A 96 8.24 -11.99 -3.34
CA GLU A 96 9.11 -12.95 -2.65
C GLU A 96 8.60 -13.24 -1.23
N GLY A 97 8.27 -12.21 -0.45
CA GLY A 97 7.72 -12.34 0.90
C GLY A 97 6.40 -13.11 0.93
N PHE A 98 5.51 -12.87 -0.03
CA PHE A 98 4.29 -13.63 -0.21
C PHE A 98 4.57 -15.10 -0.53
N LYS A 99 5.51 -15.39 -1.45
CA LYS A 99 5.89 -16.77 -1.77
C LYS A 99 6.45 -17.50 -0.56
N ILE A 100 7.34 -16.86 0.21
CA ILE A 100 7.87 -17.42 1.46
C ILE A 100 6.74 -17.72 2.45
N PHE A 101 5.77 -16.80 2.58
CA PHE A 101 4.61 -16.98 3.45
C PHE A 101 3.77 -18.18 3.02
N LYS A 102 3.41 -18.28 1.73
CA LYS A 102 2.62 -19.41 1.19
C LYS A 102 3.30 -20.75 1.40
N ASN A 103 4.59 -20.84 1.11
CA ASN A 103 5.36 -22.09 1.26
C ASN A 103 5.40 -22.57 2.73
N LYS A 104 5.45 -21.64 3.68
CA LYS A 104 5.47 -21.95 5.12
C LYS A 104 4.07 -22.17 5.72
N ASN A 105 3.01 -21.81 5.01
CA ASN A 105 1.63 -21.90 5.48
C ASN A 105 0.70 -22.43 4.37
N PRO A 106 0.93 -23.65 3.84
CA PRO A 106 0.20 -24.18 2.68
C PRO A 106 -1.30 -24.39 2.96
N GLN A 107 -1.70 -24.47 4.24
CA GLN A 107 -3.09 -24.61 4.67
C GLN A 107 -3.87 -23.28 4.60
N VAL A 108 -3.20 -22.14 4.41
CA VAL A 108 -3.85 -20.82 4.33
C VAL A 108 -4.11 -20.51 2.86
N PRO A 109 -5.37 -20.37 2.42
CA PRO A 109 -5.71 -20.00 1.04
C PRO A 109 -5.42 -18.51 0.82
N ALA A 110 -4.12 -18.15 0.77
CA ALA A 110 -3.67 -16.77 0.66
C ALA A 110 -3.62 -16.29 -0.79
N LYS A 111 -4.11 -15.07 -1.02
CA LYS A 111 -4.02 -14.35 -2.30
C LYS A 111 -3.47 -12.95 -2.11
N LEU A 112 -2.79 -12.43 -3.13
CA LEU A 112 -2.44 -11.01 -3.24
C LEU A 112 -3.54 -10.27 -4.01
N LEU A 113 -3.99 -9.14 -3.49
CA LEU A 113 -4.82 -8.18 -4.22
C LEU A 113 -3.97 -6.95 -4.53
N LEU A 114 -3.58 -6.79 -5.80
CA LEU A 114 -2.74 -5.70 -6.29
C LEU A 114 -3.61 -4.71 -7.06
N HIS A 115 -3.95 -3.58 -6.42
CA HIS A 115 -4.66 -2.47 -7.06
C HIS A 115 -3.63 -1.53 -7.70
N THR A 116 -3.28 -1.81 -8.97
CA THR A 116 -2.23 -1.09 -9.69
C THR A 116 -2.25 -1.42 -11.19
N SER A 117 -1.48 -0.67 -11.97
CA SER A 117 -1.16 -1.04 -13.36
C SER A 117 -0.19 -2.22 -13.40
N PHE A 118 -0.47 -3.19 -14.25
CA PHE A 118 0.43 -4.32 -14.51
C PHE A 118 1.39 -4.07 -15.68
N THR A 119 1.16 -2.99 -16.44
CA THR A 119 1.93 -2.61 -17.63
C THR A 119 2.90 -1.43 -17.42
N GLU A 120 2.80 -0.71 -16.29
CA GLU A 120 3.72 0.36 -15.91
C GLU A 120 4.73 -0.16 -14.88
N GLY A 121 5.94 0.42 -14.83
CA GLY A 121 6.94 0.14 -13.80
C GLY A 121 7.43 -1.31 -13.78
N TRP A 122 7.25 -2.01 -12.66
CA TRP A 122 7.62 -3.42 -12.51
C TRP A 122 6.73 -4.32 -13.38
N SER A 123 7.35 -5.25 -14.11
CA SER A 123 6.60 -6.30 -14.82
C SER A 123 6.11 -7.35 -13.82
N ILE A 124 4.92 -7.10 -13.23
CA ILE A 124 4.34 -8.00 -12.22
C ILE A 124 4.16 -9.42 -12.75
N PRO A 125 3.66 -9.64 -14.00
CA PRO A 125 3.53 -11.00 -14.53
C PRO A 125 4.87 -11.76 -14.66
N LYS A 126 5.93 -11.05 -15.10
CA LYS A 126 7.26 -11.63 -15.21
C LYS A 126 7.81 -12.02 -13.84
N LEU A 127 7.75 -11.10 -12.87
CA LEU A 127 8.22 -11.34 -11.51
C LEU A 127 7.43 -12.46 -10.82
N SER A 128 6.11 -12.50 -10.98
CA SER A 128 5.29 -13.58 -10.43
C SER A 128 5.71 -14.95 -10.94
N LYS A 129 6.00 -15.05 -12.25
CA LYS A 129 6.53 -16.28 -12.85
C LYS A 129 7.90 -16.64 -12.28
N GLU A 130 8.81 -15.68 -12.13
CA GLU A 130 10.15 -15.88 -11.55
C GLU A 130 10.08 -16.41 -10.11
N TYR A 131 9.17 -15.89 -9.29
CA TYR A 131 8.96 -16.34 -7.91
C TYR A 131 8.06 -17.59 -7.81
N GLY A 132 7.55 -18.13 -8.92
CA GLY A 132 6.65 -19.29 -8.94
C GLY A 132 5.34 -19.02 -8.20
N ILE A 133 4.76 -17.83 -8.39
CA ILE A 133 3.43 -17.46 -7.89
C ILE A 133 2.43 -17.81 -8.99
N GLU A 134 1.40 -18.57 -8.64
CA GLU A 134 0.37 -18.99 -9.58
C GLU A 134 -0.58 -17.84 -9.94
N PRO A 135 -1.07 -17.74 -11.19
CA PRO A 135 -1.96 -16.66 -11.62
C PRO A 135 -3.22 -16.50 -10.74
N GLN A 136 -3.81 -17.61 -10.28
CA GLN A 136 -4.97 -17.60 -9.40
C GLN A 136 -4.69 -17.09 -7.98
N ASP A 137 -3.43 -16.88 -7.63
CA ASP A 137 -3.02 -16.31 -6.35
C ASP A 137 -2.93 -14.78 -6.38
N ILE A 138 -3.12 -14.18 -7.56
CA ILE A 138 -3.05 -12.72 -7.75
C ILE A 138 -4.38 -12.21 -8.27
N LEU A 139 -5.04 -11.43 -7.43
CA LEU A 139 -6.21 -10.63 -7.77
C LEU A 139 -5.78 -9.23 -8.20
N THR A 140 -6.50 -8.63 -9.14
CA THR A 140 -6.33 -7.22 -9.49
C THR A 140 -7.66 -6.56 -9.76
N THR A 141 -7.66 -5.24 -9.71
CA THR A 141 -8.81 -4.42 -10.09
C THR A 141 -8.77 -4.13 -11.57
N TYR A 142 -9.84 -4.46 -12.25
CA TYR A 142 -10.07 -4.07 -13.63
C TYR A 142 -11.17 -3.02 -13.71
N LEU A 143 -11.03 -2.11 -14.66
CA LEU A 143 -12.08 -1.17 -15.01
C LEU A 143 -12.32 -1.16 -16.52
N CYS A 144 -13.55 -0.82 -16.90
CA CYS A 144 -13.93 -0.61 -18.28
C CYS A 144 -13.71 0.86 -18.68
N LYS A 145 -12.88 1.13 -19.69
CA LYS A 145 -12.65 2.47 -20.23
C LYS A 145 -13.91 3.09 -20.83
N SER A 146 -14.86 2.27 -21.30
CA SER A 146 -16.07 2.72 -22.00
C SER A 146 -17.24 3.04 -21.08
N CYS A 147 -17.47 2.24 -20.02
CA CYS A 147 -18.64 2.43 -19.14
C CYS A 147 -18.33 2.66 -17.67
N GLY A 148 -17.04 2.65 -17.28
CA GLY A 148 -16.63 2.88 -15.89
C GLY A 148 -16.93 1.73 -14.90
N SER A 149 -17.51 0.61 -15.38
CA SER A 149 -17.69 -0.56 -14.50
C SER A 149 -16.35 -1.14 -14.04
N PHE A 150 -16.28 -1.60 -12.80
CA PHE A 150 -15.08 -2.24 -12.28
C PHE A 150 -15.38 -3.65 -11.75
N THR A 151 -14.34 -4.46 -11.66
CA THR A 151 -14.38 -5.79 -11.06
C THR A 151 -13.04 -6.12 -10.44
N VAL A 152 -13.04 -7.06 -9.48
CA VAL A 152 -11.82 -7.63 -8.89
C VAL A 152 -11.79 -9.11 -9.21
N GLN A 153 -10.74 -9.55 -9.89
CA GLN A 153 -10.59 -10.96 -10.30
C GLN A 153 -9.11 -11.30 -10.52
N ASP A 154 -8.83 -12.58 -10.79
CA ASP A 154 -7.50 -13.03 -11.16
C ASP A 154 -6.98 -12.26 -12.39
N TYR A 155 -5.67 -11.96 -12.41
CA TYR A 155 -5.07 -11.27 -13.56
C TYR A 155 -5.06 -12.17 -14.79
N LYS A 156 -5.66 -11.69 -15.87
CA LYS A 156 -5.82 -12.40 -17.16
C LYS A 156 -5.27 -11.63 -18.36
N GLY A 157 -4.41 -10.63 -18.11
CA GLY A 157 -3.92 -9.72 -19.15
C GLY A 157 -4.75 -8.46 -19.27
N GLU A 158 -4.37 -7.60 -20.21
CA GLU A 158 -5.04 -6.33 -20.51
C GLU A 158 -5.97 -6.49 -21.73
N GLU A 159 -6.83 -5.50 -21.95
CA GLU A 159 -7.70 -5.36 -23.13
C GLU A 159 -8.71 -6.51 -23.33
N GLY A 160 -9.32 -6.94 -22.24
CA GLY A 160 -10.41 -7.91 -22.27
C GLY A 160 -11.79 -7.31 -22.57
N PRO A 161 -12.80 -8.16 -22.84
CA PRO A 161 -14.18 -7.73 -23.07
C PRO A 161 -14.88 -7.31 -21.77
N CYS A 162 -15.63 -6.21 -21.83
CA CYS A 162 -16.47 -5.76 -20.72
C CYS A 162 -17.80 -6.54 -20.68
N ARG A 163 -18.09 -7.18 -19.54
CA ARG A 163 -19.36 -7.89 -19.35
C ARG A 163 -20.56 -6.95 -19.18
N ALA A 164 -20.34 -5.70 -18.76
CA ALA A 164 -21.42 -4.74 -18.51
C ALA A 164 -21.89 -4.03 -19.79
N CYS A 165 -20.97 -3.59 -20.66
CA CYS A 165 -21.34 -2.86 -21.89
C CYS A 165 -21.04 -3.60 -23.19
N GLY A 166 -20.39 -4.77 -23.14
CA GLY A 166 -20.08 -5.59 -24.31
C GLY A 166 -18.88 -5.12 -25.13
N ASP A 167 -18.20 -4.03 -24.76
CA ASP A 167 -17.03 -3.54 -25.48
C ASP A 167 -15.90 -4.59 -25.42
N PRO A 168 -15.36 -5.04 -26.58
CA PRO A 168 -14.48 -6.19 -26.64
C PRO A 168 -13.06 -5.96 -26.12
N LYS A 169 -12.62 -4.68 -25.97
CA LYS A 169 -11.24 -4.32 -25.61
C LYS A 169 -11.15 -3.20 -24.55
N SER A 170 -12.17 -3.03 -23.76
CA SER A 170 -12.25 -1.90 -22.83
C SER A 170 -11.78 -2.21 -21.41
N ILE A 171 -11.59 -3.48 -21.05
CA ILE A 171 -11.16 -3.88 -19.71
C ILE A 171 -9.64 -3.74 -19.57
N VAL A 172 -9.21 -2.89 -18.64
CA VAL A 172 -7.79 -2.66 -18.32
C VAL A 172 -7.57 -2.66 -16.80
N THR A 173 -6.34 -2.92 -16.37
CA THR A 173 -5.97 -2.67 -14.97
C THR A 173 -5.91 -1.17 -14.67
N THR A 174 -5.96 -0.80 -13.40
CA THR A 174 -5.89 0.62 -13.00
C THR A 174 -4.55 1.23 -13.35
N SER A 175 -4.55 2.51 -13.76
CA SER A 175 -3.36 3.26 -14.12
C SER A 175 -3.53 4.73 -13.75
N VAL A 176 -2.52 5.56 -14.01
CA VAL A 176 -2.61 7.02 -13.79
C VAL A 176 -3.74 7.66 -14.60
N GLY A 177 -3.98 7.17 -15.81
CA GLY A 177 -5.03 7.68 -16.71
C GLY A 177 -6.40 7.02 -16.51
N HIS A 178 -6.47 5.90 -15.81
CA HIS A 178 -7.69 5.11 -15.64
C HIS A 178 -7.77 4.58 -14.21
N GLY A 179 -8.50 5.28 -13.36
CA GLY A 179 -8.73 4.94 -11.95
C GLY A 179 -10.20 4.65 -11.66
N ILE A 180 -10.46 4.16 -10.46
CA ILE A 180 -11.80 4.02 -9.89
C ILE A 180 -12.04 5.16 -8.90
N GLY A 181 -13.31 5.46 -8.61
CA GLY A 181 -13.65 6.47 -7.60
C GLY A 181 -13.37 6.01 -6.17
N GLU A 182 -13.29 6.95 -5.22
CA GLU A 182 -12.93 6.68 -3.81
C GLU A 182 -13.88 5.68 -3.14
N ARG A 183 -15.19 5.76 -3.38
CA ARG A 183 -16.17 4.78 -2.88
C ARG A 183 -15.90 3.36 -3.40
N GLN A 184 -15.49 3.24 -4.64
CA GLN A 184 -15.11 1.95 -5.23
C GLN A 184 -13.77 1.46 -4.66
N LEU A 185 -12.83 2.40 -4.43
CA LEU A 185 -11.55 2.09 -3.79
C LEU A 185 -11.75 1.62 -2.35
N ASN A 186 -12.69 2.21 -1.61
CA ASN A 186 -13.09 1.71 -0.29
C ASN A 186 -13.59 0.26 -0.35
N GLN A 187 -14.36 -0.12 -1.39
CA GLN A 187 -14.75 -1.52 -1.58
C GLN A 187 -13.53 -2.42 -1.79
N VAL A 188 -12.54 -1.97 -2.58
CA VAL A 188 -11.30 -2.73 -2.79
C VAL A 188 -10.55 -2.95 -1.47
N TYR A 189 -10.43 -1.94 -0.59
CA TYR A 189 -9.84 -2.10 0.74
C TYR A 189 -10.62 -3.10 1.60
N ASN A 190 -11.95 -3.06 1.55
CA ASN A 190 -12.80 -3.96 2.34
C ASN A 190 -12.78 -5.42 1.87
N LEU A 191 -12.23 -5.72 0.69
CA LEU A 191 -11.93 -7.10 0.28
C LEU A 191 -10.74 -7.70 1.03
N MET A 192 -9.83 -6.88 1.56
CA MET A 192 -8.57 -7.29 2.16
C MET A 192 -8.74 -7.74 3.61
N ASP A 193 -7.83 -8.60 4.09
CA ASP A 193 -7.69 -9.00 5.50
C ASP A 193 -6.50 -8.32 6.17
N VAL A 194 -5.51 -7.92 5.37
CA VAL A 194 -4.31 -7.21 5.79
C VAL A 194 -3.79 -6.36 4.64
N TYR A 195 -3.26 -5.20 4.97
CA TYR A 195 -2.64 -4.29 4.00
C TYR A 195 -1.11 -4.33 4.16
N CYS A 196 -0.38 -4.65 3.09
CA CYS A 196 1.08 -4.73 3.11
C CYS A 196 1.67 -3.66 2.18
N HIS A 197 2.41 -2.72 2.75
CA HIS A 197 2.97 -1.58 2.03
C HIS A 197 4.51 -1.54 2.12
N PRO A 198 5.22 -2.37 1.34
CA PRO A 198 6.65 -2.26 1.22
C PRO A 198 7.02 -1.11 0.29
N PHE A 199 8.06 -0.34 0.64
CA PHE A 199 8.56 0.75 -0.19
C PHE A 199 10.01 1.10 0.15
N THR A 200 10.70 1.81 -0.73
CA THR A 200 12.11 2.17 -0.51
C THR A 200 12.24 3.50 0.24
N SER A 201 11.33 4.42 0.01
CA SER A 201 11.17 5.69 0.72
C SER A 201 9.89 6.38 0.25
N GLY A 202 9.34 7.29 1.04
CA GLY A 202 8.17 8.08 0.71
C GLY A 202 8.03 9.32 1.59
N GLY A 203 7.47 10.39 1.05
CA GLY A 203 7.20 11.61 1.82
C GLY A 203 5.94 11.49 2.66
N GLN A 204 4.89 10.89 2.07
CA GLN A 204 3.66 10.45 2.73
C GLN A 204 3.01 9.38 1.85
N GLU A 205 2.64 8.29 2.45
CA GLU A 205 2.01 7.17 1.75
C GLU A 205 0.51 7.15 2.07
N ILE A 206 -0.27 7.93 1.33
CA ILE A 206 -1.73 8.08 1.47
C ILE A 206 -2.45 6.72 1.56
N PRO A 207 -2.13 5.69 0.72
CA PRO A 207 -2.79 4.40 0.80
C PRO A 207 -2.65 3.67 2.15
N ILE A 208 -1.67 4.01 2.98
CA ILE A 208 -1.56 3.48 4.34
C ILE A 208 -2.64 4.10 5.24
N GLN A 209 -2.90 5.40 5.07
CA GLN A 209 -3.94 6.11 5.84
C GLN A 209 -5.33 5.60 5.44
N GLU A 210 -5.60 5.45 4.13
CA GLU A 210 -6.84 4.86 3.61
C GLU A 210 -7.07 3.44 4.18
N ALA A 211 -6.03 2.60 4.19
CA ALA A 211 -6.11 1.27 4.77
C ALA A 211 -6.39 1.29 6.28
N LYS A 212 -5.81 2.24 7.03
CA LYS A 212 -6.09 2.42 8.46
C LYS A 212 -7.51 2.92 8.71
N LEU A 213 -8.02 3.83 7.87
CA LEU A 213 -9.40 4.29 7.95
C LEU A 213 -10.41 3.15 7.72
N THR A 214 -10.06 2.14 6.94
CA THR A 214 -10.84 0.91 6.78
C THR A 214 -10.57 -0.16 7.84
N GLU A 215 -9.88 0.19 8.93
CA GLU A 215 -9.52 -0.68 10.06
C GLU A 215 -8.69 -1.91 9.68
N LEU A 216 -7.94 -1.87 8.59
CA LEU A 216 -7.01 -2.92 8.23
C LEU A 216 -5.75 -2.90 9.13
N ILE A 217 -5.26 -4.08 9.49
CA ILE A 217 -3.90 -4.18 10.00
C ILE A 217 -2.95 -3.85 8.85
N THR A 218 -2.03 -2.91 9.09
CA THR A 218 -1.07 -2.47 8.09
C THR A 218 0.32 -2.98 8.43
N LEU A 219 1.02 -3.52 7.41
CA LEU A 219 2.43 -3.89 7.46
C LEU A 219 3.19 -2.85 6.64
N VAL A 220 4.12 -2.13 7.25
CA VAL A 220 4.76 -0.95 6.66
C VAL A 220 6.26 -1.02 6.83
N THR A 221 7.02 -0.69 5.77
CA THR A 221 8.49 -0.55 5.89
C THR A 221 8.82 0.55 6.90
N ASN A 222 9.57 0.19 7.94
CA ASN A 222 9.90 1.10 9.04
C ASN A 222 11.07 2.03 8.66
N TYR A 223 10.84 2.86 7.65
CA TYR A 223 11.81 3.84 7.14
C TYR A 223 11.09 5.04 6.55
N SER A 224 11.71 6.23 6.55
CA SER A 224 11.14 7.44 5.98
C SER A 224 9.78 7.77 6.63
N CYS A 225 8.74 8.15 5.88
CA CYS A 225 7.40 8.36 6.45
C CYS A 225 6.79 7.11 7.12
N GLY A 226 7.31 5.94 6.85
CA GLY A 226 6.88 4.70 7.51
C GLY A 226 7.24 4.63 8.99
N GLU A 227 8.26 5.38 9.44
CA GLU A 227 8.64 5.40 10.86
C GLU A 227 7.48 5.89 11.74
N GLU A 228 6.78 6.94 11.33
CA GLU A 228 5.63 7.47 12.06
C GLU A 228 4.41 6.55 12.02
N MET A 229 4.23 5.83 10.89
CA MET A 229 3.15 4.84 10.74
C MET A 229 3.37 3.60 11.62
N CYS A 230 4.63 3.32 11.98
CA CYS A 230 5.04 2.18 12.82
C CYS A 230 5.17 2.51 14.31
N LYS A 231 4.91 3.77 14.73
CA LYS A 231 4.83 4.12 16.15
C LYS A 231 3.77 3.23 16.85
N PRO A 232 3.95 2.88 18.12
CA PRO A 232 3.00 2.02 18.85
C PRO A 232 1.55 2.52 18.80
N GLU A 233 1.34 3.82 18.90
CA GLU A 233 0.03 4.46 18.81
C GLU A 233 -0.59 4.43 17.42
N ALA A 234 0.23 4.40 16.37
CA ALA A 234 -0.20 4.32 14.98
C ALA A 234 -0.58 2.89 14.55
N ASN A 235 -0.15 1.89 15.32
CA ASN A 235 -0.60 0.51 15.29
C ASN A 235 -0.36 -0.25 13.96
N SER A 236 0.68 0.11 13.19
CA SER A 236 1.18 -0.72 12.10
C SER A 236 2.20 -1.74 12.61
N LEU A 237 2.32 -2.87 11.92
CA LEU A 237 3.38 -3.83 12.12
C LEU A 237 4.59 -3.45 11.27
N PRO A 238 5.76 -3.17 11.89
CA PRO A 238 6.94 -2.74 11.15
C PRO A 238 7.53 -3.88 10.32
N LEU A 239 7.89 -3.58 9.08
CA LEU A 239 8.70 -4.43 8.22
C LEU A 239 10.17 -4.04 8.37
N GLU A 240 11.02 -5.02 8.64
CA GLU A 240 12.48 -4.86 8.68
C GLU A 240 13.00 -4.61 7.27
N TRP A 241 14.12 -3.92 7.16
CA TRP A 241 14.71 -3.53 5.90
C TRP A 241 16.23 -3.46 5.98
N PHE A 242 16.89 -3.43 4.81
CA PHE A 242 18.32 -3.20 4.66
C PHE A 242 18.58 -1.88 3.94
N GLU A 243 19.62 -1.14 4.35
CA GLU A 243 20.02 0.08 3.66
C GLU A 243 20.71 -0.26 2.35
N TYR A 244 20.37 0.47 1.29
CA TYR A 244 21.17 0.56 0.08
C TYR A 244 21.26 2.02 -0.40
N ARG A 245 22.26 2.30 -1.23
CA ARG A 245 22.37 3.60 -1.90
C ARG A 245 21.81 3.50 -3.31
N GLU A 246 20.93 4.42 -3.63
CA GLU A 246 20.33 4.50 -4.95
C GLU A 246 21.38 5.02 -5.94
N HIS A 247 21.60 4.30 -7.03
CA HIS A 247 22.56 4.69 -8.05
C HIS A 247 22.17 6.04 -8.70
N GLY A 248 23.13 6.91 -8.85
CA GLY A 248 22.98 8.23 -9.47
C GLY A 248 22.56 9.35 -8.53
N THR A 249 21.74 9.06 -7.51
CA THR A 249 21.30 10.05 -6.50
C THR A 249 22.07 9.94 -5.19
N GLU A 250 22.69 8.80 -4.93
CA GLU A 250 23.37 8.45 -3.67
C GLU A 250 22.45 8.49 -2.44
N PHE A 251 21.14 8.58 -2.64
CA PHE A 251 20.19 8.53 -1.54
C PHE A 251 20.21 7.18 -0.83
N LYS A 252 20.12 7.23 0.49
CA LYS A 252 19.83 6.07 1.32
C LYS A 252 18.39 5.67 1.15
N LYS A 253 18.18 4.42 0.82
CA LYS A 253 16.88 3.81 0.57
C LYS A 253 16.75 2.51 1.36
N ALA A 254 15.52 2.12 1.65
CA ALA A 254 15.22 0.85 2.28
C ALA A 254 14.94 -0.24 1.24
N SER A 255 15.59 -1.39 1.37
CA SER A 255 15.16 -2.63 0.73
C SER A 255 14.39 -3.45 1.77
N THR A 256 13.07 -3.51 1.64
CA THR A 256 12.21 -4.26 2.57
C THR A 256 12.57 -5.74 2.59
N ASN A 257 12.78 -6.32 3.78
CA ASN A 257 13.16 -7.72 3.91
C ASN A 257 11.96 -8.65 3.63
N PRO A 258 12.01 -9.51 2.59
CA PRO A 258 10.92 -10.45 2.28
C PRO A 258 10.60 -11.42 3.42
N ASN A 259 11.60 -11.84 4.19
CA ASN A 259 11.36 -12.70 5.36
C ASN A 259 10.60 -11.96 6.46
N SER A 260 10.80 -10.65 6.62
CA SER A 260 10.01 -9.83 7.53
C SER A 260 8.55 -9.75 7.09
N ILE A 261 8.28 -9.59 5.80
CA ILE A 261 6.93 -9.64 5.23
C ILE A 261 6.24 -10.96 5.61
N ALA A 262 6.89 -12.09 5.31
CA ALA A 262 6.35 -13.43 5.62
C ALA A 262 6.12 -13.64 7.13
N LYS A 263 7.04 -13.16 7.98
CA LYS A 263 6.95 -13.22 9.45
C LYS A 263 5.75 -12.42 9.96
N GLN A 264 5.55 -11.19 9.47
CA GLN A 264 4.44 -10.35 9.90
C GLN A 264 3.10 -10.86 9.40
N LEU A 265 3.01 -11.38 8.17
CA LEU A 265 1.81 -12.05 7.66
C LEU A 265 1.42 -13.23 8.55
N ARG A 266 2.40 -14.07 8.94
CA ARG A 266 2.16 -15.17 9.88
C ARG A 266 1.68 -14.65 11.24
N LYS A 267 2.24 -13.56 11.74
CA LYS A 267 1.77 -12.93 12.98
C LYS A 267 0.30 -12.53 12.86
N VAL A 268 -0.10 -11.89 11.76
CA VAL A 268 -1.48 -11.45 11.54
C VAL A 268 -2.47 -12.61 11.59
N ILE A 269 -2.18 -13.73 10.91
CA ILE A 269 -3.09 -14.90 10.93
C ILE A 269 -3.19 -15.55 12.32
N SER A 270 -2.21 -15.38 13.18
CA SER A 270 -2.22 -15.90 14.55
C SER A 270 -2.94 -15.00 15.58
N ILE A 271 -3.24 -13.75 15.21
CA ILE A 271 -3.98 -12.81 16.08
C ILE A 271 -5.45 -13.22 16.13
N LYS A 272 -6.00 -13.34 17.33
CA LYS A 272 -7.44 -13.64 17.52
C LYS A 272 -8.31 -12.57 16.88
N PRO A 273 -9.48 -12.90 16.30
CA PRO A 273 -10.35 -11.96 15.59
C PRO A 273 -10.65 -10.68 16.37
N LYS A 274 -11.02 -10.78 17.65
CA LYS A 274 -11.27 -9.62 18.52
C LYS A 274 -10.04 -8.68 18.61
N ALA A 275 -8.87 -9.25 18.88
CA ALA A 275 -7.64 -8.45 19.00
C ALA A 275 -7.27 -7.79 17.66
N ARG A 276 -7.54 -8.46 16.53
CA ARG A 276 -7.35 -7.91 15.19
C ARG A 276 -8.26 -6.70 14.95
N ALA A 277 -9.55 -6.83 15.32
CA ALA A 277 -10.50 -5.72 15.23
C ALA A 277 -10.09 -4.54 16.12
N ASP A 278 -9.67 -4.79 17.37
CA ASP A 278 -9.18 -3.75 18.27
C ASP A 278 -7.93 -3.02 17.72
N MET A 279 -7.04 -3.75 17.07
CA MET A 279 -5.87 -3.15 16.40
C MET A 279 -6.28 -2.25 15.24
N GLY A 280 -7.20 -2.70 14.39
CA GLY A 280 -7.70 -1.92 13.26
C GLY A 280 -8.38 -0.63 13.73
N LYS A 281 -9.25 -0.73 14.74
CA LYS A 281 -9.90 0.45 15.32
C LYS A 281 -8.91 1.47 15.89
N LYS A 282 -7.90 1.01 16.63
CA LYS A 282 -6.84 1.91 17.14
C LYS A 282 -6.07 2.60 16.01
N ALA A 283 -5.79 1.89 14.91
CA ALA A 283 -5.14 2.47 13.73
C ALA A 283 -6.01 3.55 13.08
N ARG A 284 -7.33 3.32 12.96
CA ARG A 284 -8.29 4.33 12.51
C ARG A 284 -8.33 5.54 13.43
N ASP A 285 -8.50 5.33 14.73
CA ASP A 285 -8.57 6.40 15.73
C ASP A 285 -7.30 7.29 15.74
N TRP A 286 -6.14 6.71 15.43
CA TRP A 286 -4.88 7.46 15.28
C TRP A 286 -4.87 8.28 13.99
N THR A 287 -5.40 7.75 12.90
CA THR A 287 -5.41 8.43 11.58
C THR A 287 -6.39 9.62 11.56
N LEU A 288 -7.44 9.59 12.39
CA LEU A 288 -8.43 10.66 12.53
C LEU A 288 -7.95 11.85 13.38
N LYS A 289 -6.80 11.77 14.02
CA LYS A 289 -6.19 12.85 14.83
C LYS A 289 -5.31 13.77 13.99
#